data_d51404645bce0a71d06df6264f360508
#
_entry.id   d51404645bce0a71d06df6264f360508
#
_cell.length_a   1.000
_cell.length_b   1.000
_cell.length_c   1.000
_cell.angle_alpha   90.00
_cell.angle_beta   90.00
_cell.angle_gamma   90.00
#
_symmetry.space_group_name_H-M   'P 1'
#
loop_
_entity.id
_entity.type
_entity.pdbx_description
1 polymer ?
#
loop_
_entity_poly.entity_id
_entity_poly.type
_entity_poly.pdbx_seq_one_letter_code
_entity_poly.pdbx_strand_id
1 'polypeptide(L)'
;MRLTRPALLLLLLTGLLLFFALGNHHLQGSTESRVAGIAMQMQVSGDWVTPSLLNEPFLEKPPLSLWLDAMAINLFGGELWAVRLASALAGLTCVMLLYAMLRRMGRPVALAWTAAAMLATMASFWDNARQVGEDALLTLGVTLALLAFYQASRHARLSLGSWLLFAAGIAIATLSKGVLGLALPGVVIFVYLLCQSLIDKRLVLRDWLRPALFTLLGLIPLLIWLCVLYQRGGLHAVGEVLWTNSVGRFSGSFVEAGHYEPFYYYLRKLPESFLPWNLLTYLGLWHFRKHLRNNPYLLFFCVWLVAQFVLLNIASSKRIVYLMALTPAAAVIAAEYAGVVLTWLRAHSQRSAVAKFLSDYHRPLALAVLIGVVAAYLGAALWAPRADRAESFQPVAAQVIRLQAEGKQVALLKPDERLGAVVFYSQQLQHTLDSTAQLQAFLVASPDHIAVVEDPVIPGLPLKVVDRVSVGRHHYYFVSLATLDPGQ
;
A
#
# COMPACT_ATOMS: atom_id res chain seq x y z
N MET A 1 -10.48 24.55 -12.55
CA MET A 1 -10.49 25.04 -11.14
C MET A 1 -9.15 25.74 -10.88
N ARG A 2 -9.14 27.04 -10.58
CA ARG A 2 -7.87 27.72 -10.25
C ARG A 2 -7.38 27.21 -8.89
N LEU A 3 -6.16 26.68 -8.83
CA LEU A 3 -5.53 26.27 -7.57
C LEU A 3 -5.40 27.48 -6.65
N THR A 4 -6.02 27.39 -5.47
CA THR A 4 -5.88 28.43 -4.45
C THR A 4 -4.50 28.36 -3.82
N ARG A 5 -3.97 29.47 -3.29
CA ARG A 5 -2.67 29.48 -2.59
C ARG A 5 -2.51 28.36 -1.55
N PRO A 6 -3.50 28.08 -0.66
CA PRO A 6 -3.40 26.97 0.29
C PRO A 6 -3.31 25.60 -0.38
N ALA A 7 -4.05 25.37 -1.46
CA ALA A 7 -4.01 24.11 -2.21
C ALA A 7 -2.64 23.92 -2.89
N LEU A 8 -2.05 24.98 -3.44
CA LEU A 8 -0.72 24.94 -4.05
C LEU A 8 0.36 24.63 -3.01
N LEU A 9 0.32 25.29 -1.84
CA LEU A 9 1.25 24.99 -0.75
C LEU A 9 1.15 23.54 -0.27
N LEU A 10 -0.07 23.00 -0.16
CA LEU A 10 -0.28 21.60 0.19
C LEU A 10 0.26 20.66 -0.88
N LEU A 11 0.03 20.97 -2.16
CA LEU A 11 0.55 20.20 -3.29
C LEU A 11 2.09 20.16 -3.27
N LEU A 12 2.73 21.31 -3.07
CA LEU A 12 4.20 21.42 -3.01
C LEU A 12 4.76 20.67 -1.80
N LEU A 13 4.15 20.81 -0.62
CA LEU A 13 4.54 20.10 0.60
C LEU A 13 4.44 18.59 0.40
N THR A 14 3.29 18.11 -0.09
CA THR A 14 3.06 16.68 -0.30
C THR A 14 3.95 16.14 -1.43
N GLY A 15 4.12 16.91 -2.51
CA GLY A 15 5.03 16.58 -3.59
C GLY A 15 6.47 16.42 -3.09
N LEU A 16 6.95 17.38 -2.28
CA LEU A 16 8.28 17.27 -1.67
C LEU A 16 8.40 16.00 -0.81
N LEU A 17 7.44 15.73 0.07
CA LEU A 17 7.47 14.57 0.97
C LEU A 17 7.46 13.22 0.23
N LEU A 18 6.69 13.10 -0.84
CA LEU A 18 6.49 11.81 -1.51
C LEU A 18 7.48 11.55 -2.64
N PHE A 19 7.96 12.59 -3.34
CA PHE A 19 8.84 12.40 -4.50
C PHE A 19 10.32 12.67 -4.23
N PHE A 20 10.65 13.36 -3.13
CA PHE A 20 12.04 13.60 -2.77
C PHE A 20 12.77 12.28 -2.52
N ALA A 21 13.85 12.05 -3.27
CA ALA A 21 14.69 10.84 -3.15
C ALA A 21 13.90 9.52 -3.27
N LEU A 22 12.86 9.47 -4.13
CA LEU A 22 11.97 8.30 -4.26
C LEU A 22 12.71 7.06 -4.82
N GLY A 23 13.75 7.25 -5.63
CA GLY A 23 14.51 6.18 -6.25
C GLY A 23 15.89 5.94 -5.65
N ASN A 24 16.23 6.54 -4.50
CA ASN A 24 17.60 6.51 -3.99
C ASN A 24 17.97 5.24 -3.21
N HIS A 25 17.04 4.34 -2.95
CA HIS A 25 17.28 3.06 -2.29
C HIS A 25 16.77 1.88 -3.13
N HIS A 26 17.39 0.72 -2.96
CA HIS A 26 17.06 -0.50 -3.70
C HIS A 26 15.70 -1.08 -3.28
N LEU A 27 15.18 -2.03 -4.07
CA LEU A 27 13.99 -2.80 -3.71
C LEU A 27 14.22 -3.58 -2.43
N GLN A 28 13.24 -3.58 -1.54
CA GLN A 28 13.36 -4.10 -0.19
C GLN A 28 12.39 -5.21 0.11
N GLY A 29 12.89 -6.21 0.83
CA GLY A 29 12.10 -7.33 1.30
C GLY A 29 11.39 -8.09 0.18
N SER A 30 10.43 -8.93 0.56
CA SER A 30 9.69 -9.74 -0.40
C SER A 30 8.66 -8.93 -1.18
N THR A 31 8.05 -7.91 -0.57
CA THR A 31 6.93 -7.20 -1.20
C THR A 31 7.35 -6.32 -2.38
N GLU A 32 8.33 -5.43 -2.21
CA GLU A 32 8.80 -4.58 -3.31
C GLU A 32 9.44 -5.42 -4.42
N SER A 33 10.29 -6.40 -4.05
CA SER A 33 10.95 -7.30 -5.00
C SER A 33 9.94 -8.07 -5.86
N ARG A 34 8.91 -8.61 -5.23
CA ARG A 34 7.83 -9.33 -5.90
C ARG A 34 7.01 -8.45 -6.82
N VAL A 35 6.47 -7.34 -6.31
CA VAL A 35 5.58 -6.46 -7.10
C VAL A 35 6.33 -5.83 -8.26
N ALA A 36 7.56 -5.35 -8.06
CA ALA A 36 8.39 -4.82 -9.12
C ALA A 36 8.77 -5.89 -10.16
N GLY A 37 9.09 -7.11 -9.68
CA GLY A 37 9.37 -8.26 -10.55
C GLY A 37 8.19 -8.64 -11.43
N ILE A 38 6.97 -8.73 -10.87
CA ILE A 38 5.76 -9.01 -11.64
C ILE A 38 5.48 -7.90 -12.66
N ALA A 39 5.60 -6.62 -12.26
CA ALA A 39 5.37 -5.49 -13.16
C ALA A 39 6.38 -5.48 -14.32
N MET A 40 7.65 -5.77 -14.05
CA MET A 40 8.66 -5.92 -15.08
C MET A 40 8.39 -7.12 -15.98
N GLN A 41 8.05 -8.27 -15.41
CA GLN A 41 7.70 -9.46 -16.18
C GLN A 41 6.49 -9.22 -17.09
N MET A 42 5.46 -8.54 -16.57
CA MET A 42 4.28 -8.13 -17.35
C MET A 42 4.66 -7.24 -18.53
N GLN A 43 5.57 -6.28 -18.33
CA GLN A 43 6.05 -5.39 -19.38
C GLN A 43 6.87 -6.14 -20.44
N VAL A 44 7.77 -7.04 -20.03
CA VAL A 44 8.66 -7.79 -20.94
C VAL A 44 7.90 -8.88 -21.70
N SER A 45 6.99 -9.61 -21.03
CA SER A 45 6.21 -10.69 -21.66
C SER A 45 5.05 -10.19 -22.52
N GLY A 46 4.56 -8.96 -22.24
CA GLY A 46 3.33 -8.43 -22.86
C GLY A 46 2.03 -9.05 -22.32
N ASP A 47 2.07 -9.90 -21.28
CA ASP A 47 0.86 -10.42 -20.64
C ASP A 47 0.37 -9.50 -19.52
N TRP A 48 -0.65 -8.71 -19.82
CA TRP A 48 -1.30 -7.77 -18.92
C TRP A 48 -2.49 -8.35 -18.16
N VAL A 49 -2.83 -9.61 -18.39
CA VAL A 49 -4.02 -10.26 -17.80
C VAL A 49 -3.67 -11.17 -16.65
N THR A 50 -2.65 -12.01 -16.85
CA THR A 50 -2.21 -13.01 -15.87
C THR A 50 -0.93 -12.53 -15.17
N PRO A 51 -1.02 -11.90 -13.97
CA PRO A 51 0.18 -11.59 -13.21
C PRO A 51 1.03 -12.84 -13.01
N SER A 52 2.30 -12.76 -13.34
CA SER A 52 3.24 -13.88 -13.21
C SER A 52 4.54 -13.41 -12.58
N LEU A 53 5.15 -14.27 -11.77
CA LEU A 53 6.44 -14.06 -11.15
C LEU A 53 7.35 -15.24 -11.45
N LEU A 54 8.52 -14.97 -12.00
CA LEU A 54 9.51 -16.01 -12.31
C LEU A 54 8.90 -17.14 -13.17
N ASN A 55 8.10 -16.73 -14.15
CA ASN A 55 7.36 -17.56 -15.12
C ASN A 55 6.17 -18.35 -14.57
N GLU A 56 5.89 -18.27 -13.26
CA GLU A 56 4.73 -18.90 -12.67
C GLU A 56 3.60 -17.89 -12.45
N PRO A 57 2.31 -18.26 -12.67
CA PRO A 57 1.18 -17.40 -12.35
C PRO A 57 1.19 -17.00 -10.87
N PHE A 58 1.06 -15.71 -10.62
CA PHE A 58 1.03 -15.15 -9.26
C PHE A 58 -0.29 -14.40 -9.01
N LEU A 59 -1.32 -15.16 -8.65
CA LEU A 59 -2.70 -14.71 -8.57
C LEU A 59 -3.10 -14.29 -7.15
N GLU A 60 -2.22 -13.53 -6.48
CA GLU A 60 -2.49 -13.10 -5.11
C GLU A 60 -3.49 -11.94 -5.03
N LYS A 61 -3.46 -11.05 -6.00
CA LYS A 61 -4.24 -9.79 -5.99
C LYS A 61 -4.64 -9.35 -7.40
N PRO A 62 -5.70 -8.52 -7.52
CA PRO A 62 -6.07 -7.87 -8.77
C PRO A 62 -4.97 -6.91 -9.27
N PRO A 63 -4.94 -6.57 -10.56
CA PRO A 63 -3.74 -6.10 -11.24
C PRO A 63 -3.52 -4.59 -11.28
N LEU A 64 -4.35 -3.73 -10.64
CA LEU A 64 -4.28 -2.28 -10.87
C LEU A 64 -2.90 -1.67 -10.54
N SER A 65 -2.30 -2.05 -9.41
CA SER A 65 -0.94 -1.57 -9.09
C SER A 65 0.07 -2.05 -10.11
N LEU A 66 0.01 -3.35 -10.47
CA LEU A 66 0.92 -3.95 -11.45
C LEU A 66 0.80 -3.28 -12.82
N TRP A 67 -0.42 -2.97 -13.27
CA TRP A 67 -0.64 -2.25 -14.53
C TRP A 67 0.00 -0.86 -14.51
N LEU A 68 -0.20 -0.11 -13.41
CA LEU A 68 0.35 1.24 -13.30
C LEU A 68 1.88 1.22 -13.17
N ASP A 69 2.43 0.25 -12.43
CA ASP A 69 3.86 0.08 -12.27
C ASP A 69 4.51 -0.36 -13.59
N ALA A 70 3.92 -1.33 -14.31
CA ALA A 70 4.38 -1.76 -15.64
C ALA A 70 4.28 -0.62 -16.68
N MET A 71 3.22 0.19 -16.64
CA MET A 71 3.11 1.38 -17.50
C MET A 71 4.19 2.41 -17.18
N ALA A 72 4.50 2.63 -15.89
CA ALA A 72 5.57 3.55 -15.49
C ALA A 72 6.94 3.03 -15.94
N ILE A 73 7.21 1.72 -15.82
CA ILE A 73 8.42 1.07 -16.35
C ILE A 73 8.51 1.25 -17.87
N ASN A 74 7.41 1.06 -18.59
CA ASN A 74 7.37 1.22 -20.05
C ASN A 74 7.67 2.66 -20.50
N LEU A 75 7.19 3.66 -19.73
CA LEU A 75 7.35 5.08 -20.09
C LEU A 75 8.71 5.66 -19.67
N PHE A 76 9.26 5.22 -18.55
CA PHE A 76 10.41 5.84 -17.90
C PHE A 76 11.61 4.90 -17.74
N GLY A 77 11.49 3.64 -18.20
CA GLY A 77 12.50 2.60 -17.99
C GLY A 77 12.39 1.90 -16.63
N GLY A 78 13.22 0.88 -16.41
CA GLY A 78 13.29 0.09 -15.18
C GLY A 78 13.97 0.82 -14.01
N GLU A 79 13.64 2.08 -13.80
CA GLU A 79 14.19 2.92 -12.74
C GLU A 79 13.42 2.71 -11.41
N LEU A 80 14.15 2.75 -10.30
CA LEU A 80 13.55 2.55 -8.96
C LEU A 80 12.48 3.58 -8.61
N TRP A 81 12.64 4.82 -9.07
CA TRP A 81 11.61 5.85 -8.87
C TRP A 81 10.38 5.63 -9.75
N ALA A 82 10.57 5.06 -10.95
CA ALA A 82 9.47 4.84 -11.88
C ALA A 82 8.49 3.79 -11.33
N VAL A 83 8.99 2.66 -10.83
CA VAL A 83 8.15 1.60 -10.25
C VAL A 83 7.43 2.03 -8.95
N ARG A 84 7.90 3.07 -8.25
CA ARG A 84 7.24 3.65 -7.06
C ARG A 84 6.30 4.81 -7.40
N LEU A 85 6.29 5.26 -8.64
CA LEU A 85 5.56 6.45 -9.09
C LEU A 85 4.04 6.32 -8.86
N ALA A 86 3.46 5.15 -9.13
CA ALA A 86 2.04 4.90 -8.96
C ALA A 86 1.59 5.09 -7.51
N SER A 87 2.35 4.56 -6.55
CA SER A 87 2.09 4.73 -5.11
C SER A 87 2.22 6.19 -4.66
N ALA A 88 3.26 6.90 -5.12
CA ALA A 88 3.49 8.31 -4.77
C ALA A 88 2.39 9.22 -5.33
N LEU A 89 1.96 8.99 -6.57
CA LEU A 89 0.85 9.72 -7.19
C LEU A 89 -0.49 9.42 -6.51
N ALA A 90 -0.73 8.17 -6.12
CA ALA A 90 -1.91 7.79 -5.36
C ALA A 90 -1.94 8.50 -4.00
N GLY A 91 -0.82 8.54 -3.28
CA GLY A 91 -0.66 9.26 -2.03
C GLY A 91 -0.91 10.77 -2.18
N LEU A 92 -0.27 11.41 -3.17
CA LEU A 92 -0.49 12.83 -3.48
C LEU A 92 -1.96 13.12 -3.78
N THR A 93 -2.57 12.29 -4.62
CA THR A 93 -3.99 12.42 -4.99
C THR A 93 -4.90 12.25 -3.77
N CYS A 94 -4.60 11.31 -2.89
CA CYS A 94 -5.36 11.07 -1.65
C CYS A 94 -5.35 12.30 -0.72
N VAL A 95 -4.19 12.94 -0.52
CA VAL A 95 -4.06 14.15 0.29
C VAL A 95 -4.85 15.31 -0.32
N MET A 96 -4.71 15.54 -1.63
CA MET A 96 -5.43 16.60 -2.33
C MET A 96 -6.94 16.34 -2.38
N LEU A 97 -7.35 15.08 -2.51
CA LEU A 97 -8.74 14.65 -2.44
C LEU A 97 -9.34 14.96 -1.06
N LEU A 98 -8.66 14.57 0.02
CA LEU A 98 -9.12 14.85 1.39
C LEU A 98 -9.33 16.35 1.59
N TYR A 99 -8.35 17.18 1.22
CA TYR A 99 -8.48 18.63 1.26
C TYR A 99 -9.70 19.14 0.48
N ALA A 100 -9.81 18.74 -0.78
CA ALA A 100 -10.87 19.21 -1.66
C ALA A 100 -12.27 18.80 -1.17
N MET A 101 -12.42 17.57 -0.68
CA MET A 101 -13.69 17.06 -0.19
C MET A 101 -14.11 17.69 1.14
N LEU A 102 -13.19 17.92 2.07
CA LEU A 102 -13.45 18.66 3.30
C LEU A 102 -13.90 20.11 2.97
N ARG A 103 -13.27 20.74 1.98
CA ARG A 103 -13.70 22.07 1.50
C ARG A 103 -15.12 22.05 0.91
N ARG A 104 -15.45 21.01 0.13
CA ARG A 104 -16.82 20.81 -0.41
C ARG A 104 -17.85 20.54 0.69
N MET A 105 -17.44 19.91 1.79
CA MET A 105 -18.27 19.70 2.98
C MET A 105 -18.44 20.99 3.83
N GLY A 106 -17.95 22.15 3.35
CA GLY A 106 -18.06 23.44 4.03
C GLY A 106 -17.06 23.63 5.18
N ARG A 107 -16.06 22.76 5.32
CA ARG A 107 -15.08 22.92 6.40
C ARG A 107 -14.15 24.12 6.13
N PRO A 108 -13.70 24.85 7.18
CA PRO A 108 -12.78 25.98 7.02
C PRO A 108 -11.48 25.55 6.31
N VAL A 109 -10.87 26.49 5.55
CA VAL A 109 -9.59 26.23 4.84
C VAL A 109 -8.52 25.74 5.80
N ALA A 110 -8.39 26.39 6.97
CA ALA A 110 -7.40 26.02 7.97
C ALA A 110 -7.55 24.57 8.43
N LEU A 111 -8.78 24.12 8.74
CA LEU A 111 -9.06 22.76 9.15
C LEU A 111 -8.76 21.75 8.05
N ALA A 112 -9.27 22.00 6.84
CA ALA A 112 -9.07 21.10 5.71
C ALA A 112 -7.58 20.96 5.35
N TRP A 113 -6.82 22.06 5.42
CA TRP A 113 -5.38 22.09 5.19
C TRP A 113 -4.63 21.32 6.30
N THR A 114 -4.97 21.56 7.56
CA THR A 114 -4.36 20.88 8.70
C THR A 114 -4.60 19.37 8.64
N ALA A 115 -5.84 18.93 8.36
CA ALA A 115 -6.14 17.50 8.22
C ALA A 115 -5.35 16.85 7.07
N ALA A 116 -5.27 17.51 5.91
CA ALA A 116 -4.53 17.02 4.77
C ALA A 116 -3.00 17.01 5.01
N ALA A 117 -2.46 18.03 5.69
CA ALA A 117 -1.05 18.07 6.08
C ALA A 117 -0.72 16.98 7.13
N MET A 118 -1.61 16.76 8.10
CA MET A 118 -1.47 15.67 9.06
C MET A 118 -1.49 14.31 8.36
N LEU A 119 -2.37 14.10 7.36
CA LEU A 119 -2.37 12.89 6.55
C LEU A 119 -1.03 12.70 5.84
N ALA A 120 -0.53 13.70 5.13
CA ALA A 120 0.73 13.63 4.38
C ALA A 120 1.95 13.35 5.28
N THR A 121 1.85 13.68 6.57
CA THR A 121 2.90 13.53 7.57
C THR A 121 2.65 12.41 8.59
N MET A 122 1.64 11.55 8.39
CA MET A 122 1.49 10.32 9.18
C MET A 122 2.51 9.27 8.72
N ALA A 123 3.19 8.63 9.67
CA ALA A 123 4.27 7.69 9.39
C ALA A 123 3.85 6.57 8.44
N SER A 124 2.75 5.87 8.73
CA SER A 124 2.25 4.80 7.85
C SER A 124 1.83 5.29 6.47
N PHE A 125 1.31 6.52 6.36
CA PHE A 125 0.92 7.08 5.07
C PHE A 125 2.14 7.47 4.24
N TRP A 126 3.11 8.18 4.83
CA TRP A 126 4.31 8.62 4.16
C TRP A 126 5.16 7.44 3.68
N ASP A 127 5.36 6.45 4.54
CA ASP A 127 6.17 5.27 4.25
C ASP A 127 5.57 4.45 3.10
N ASN A 128 4.30 4.03 3.24
CA ASN A 128 3.66 3.17 2.24
C ASN A 128 3.35 3.88 0.91
N ALA A 129 3.17 5.21 0.89
CA ALA A 129 3.01 5.96 -0.35
C ALA A 129 4.31 6.09 -1.16
N ARG A 130 5.45 5.67 -0.61
CA ARG A 130 6.78 5.71 -1.24
C ARG A 130 7.34 4.34 -1.62
N GLN A 131 6.61 3.27 -1.28
CA GLN A 131 6.99 1.88 -1.58
C GLN A 131 6.23 1.36 -2.81
N VAL A 132 6.80 0.35 -3.46
CA VAL A 132 6.11 -0.41 -4.50
C VAL A 132 5.02 -1.27 -3.85
N GLY A 133 3.77 -1.12 -4.28
CA GLY A 133 2.69 -1.93 -3.75
C GLY A 133 1.30 -1.33 -3.98
N GLU A 134 0.30 -2.06 -3.54
CA GLU A 134 -1.10 -1.76 -3.78
C GLU A 134 -1.77 -0.88 -2.70
N ASP A 135 -1.12 -0.66 -1.53
CA ASP A 135 -1.78 -0.08 -0.35
C ASP A 135 -2.08 1.42 -0.50
N ALA A 136 -1.24 2.17 -1.23
CA ALA A 136 -1.50 3.58 -1.53
C ALA A 136 -2.73 3.75 -2.45
N LEU A 137 -2.85 2.90 -3.48
CA LEU A 137 -4.01 2.86 -4.38
C LEU A 137 -5.28 2.41 -3.65
N LEU A 138 -5.18 1.39 -2.81
CA LEU A 138 -6.28 0.97 -1.94
C LEU A 138 -6.77 2.13 -1.07
N THR A 139 -5.84 2.83 -0.41
CA THR A 139 -6.17 3.96 0.48
C THR A 139 -6.82 5.10 -0.31
N LEU A 140 -6.33 5.40 -1.50
CA LEU A 140 -6.96 6.37 -2.40
C LEU A 140 -8.40 5.96 -2.76
N GLY A 141 -8.59 4.71 -3.21
CA GLY A 141 -9.91 4.19 -3.59
C GLY A 141 -10.90 4.21 -2.44
N VAL A 142 -10.49 3.73 -1.26
CA VAL A 142 -11.31 3.75 -0.03
C VAL A 142 -11.64 5.18 0.39
N THR A 143 -10.67 6.10 0.34
CA THR A 143 -10.88 7.50 0.69
C THR A 143 -11.85 8.18 -0.27
N LEU A 144 -11.68 7.96 -1.58
CA LEU A 144 -12.60 8.49 -2.59
C LEU A 144 -14.02 7.95 -2.39
N ALA A 145 -14.16 6.63 -2.22
CA ALA A 145 -15.46 6.00 -2.02
C ALA A 145 -16.16 6.57 -0.77
N LEU A 146 -15.49 6.59 0.38
CA LEU A 146 -16.10 7.01 1.63
C LEU A 146 -16.45 8.50 1.66
N LEU A 147 -15.57 9.39 1.17
CA LEU A 147 -15.85 10.82 1.12
C LEU A 147 -16.95 11.16 0.11
N ALA A 148 -16.97 10.48 -1.05
CA ALA A 148 -18.01 10.64 -2.05
C ALA A 148 -19.37 10.10 -1.56
N PHE A 149 -19.38 8.94 -0.88
CA PHE A 149 -20.55 8.40 -0.20
C PHE A 149 -21.11 9.39 0.82
N TYR A 150 -20.27 9.91 1.72
CA TYR A 150 -20.72 10.86 2.74
C TYR A 150 -21.33 12.11 2.11
N GLN A 151 -20.66 12.67 1.08
CA GLN A 151 -21.21 13.83 0.36
C GLN A 151 -22.53 13.51 -0.34
N ALA A 152 -22.62 12.36 -1.02
CA ALA A 152 -23.83 11.93 -1.73
C ALA A 152 -25.01 11.68 -0.77
N SER A 153 -24.75 11.07 0.40
CA SER A 153 -25.78 10.73 1.40
C SER A 153 -26.40 11.96 2.06
N ARG A 154 -25.69 13.12 2.06
CA ARG A 154 -26.20 14.38 2.64
C ARG A 154 -27.14 15.16 1.72
N HIS A 155 -27.25 14.77 0.45
CA HIS A 155 -28.16 15.40 -0.50
C HIS A 155 -29.48 14.64 -0.64
N ALA A 156 -30.59 15.34 -0.43
CA ALA A 156 -31.93 14.75 -0.61
C ALA A 156 -32.17 14.28 -2.06
N ARG A 157 -31.66 15.04 -3.04
CA ARG A 157 -31.69 14.66 -4.46
C ARG A 157 -30.50 13.77 -4.81
N LEU A 158 -30.66 12.96 -5.86
CA LEU A 158 -29.58 12.11 -6.37
C LEU A 158 -28.45 12.98 -6.95
N SER A 159 -27.32 13.01 -6.27
CA SER A 159 -26.08 13.63 -6.78
C SER A 159 -25.30 12.62 -7.62
N LEU A 160 -25.65 12.48 -8.90
CA LEU A 160 -25.06 11.47 -9.79
C LEU A 160 -23.52 11.56 -9.81
N GLY A 161 -22.96 12.78 -9.87
CA GLY A 161 -21.51 12.97 -9.85
C GLY A 161 -20.83 12.41 -8.60
N SER A 162 -21.42 12.60 -7.41
CA SER A 162 -20.87 12.04 -6.16
C SER A 162 -21.01 10.52 -6.13
N TRP A 163 -22.10 9.96 -6.64
CA TRP A 163 -22.27 8.50 -6.72
C TRP A 163 -21.35 7.84 -7.75
N LEU A 164 -21.07 8.51 -8.87
CA LEU A 164 -20.07 8.02 -9.83
C LEU A 164 -18.65 8.09 -9.25
N LEU A 165 -18.32 9.12 -8.49
CA LEU A 165 -17.05 9.17 -7.74
C LEU A 165 -16.97 8.06 -6.69
N PHE A 166 -18.08 7.74 -6.02
CA PHE A 166 -18.15 6.60 -5.11
C PHE A 166 -17.86 5.29 -5.86
N ALA A 167 -18.54 5.04 -6.98
CA ALA A 167 -18.30 3.84 -7.79
C ALA A 167 -16.85 3.77 -8.30
N ALA A 168 -16.27 4.90 -8.73
CA ALA A 168 -14.85 4.95 -9.11
C ALA A 168 -13.93 4.61 -7.95
N GLY A 169 -14.22 5.08 -6.74
CA GLY A 169 -13.47 4.72 -5.53
C GLY A 169 -13.54 3.22 -5.23
N ILE A 170 -14.73 2.60 -5.36
CA ILE A 170 -14.90 1.15 -5.22
C ILE A 170 -14.09 0.41 -6.30
N ALA A 171 -14.11 0.86 -7.55
CA ALA A 171 -13.35 0.25 -8.64
C ALA A 171 -11.84 0.28 -8.37
N ILE A 172 -11.30 1.43 -7.96
CA ILE A 172 -9.89 1.56 -7.61
C ILE A 172 -9.54 0.65 -6.42
N ALA A 173 -10.33 0.65 -5.35
CA ALA A 173 -10.05 -0.15 -4.16
C ALA A 173 -10.09 -1.66 -4.46
N THR A 174 -11.12 -2.11 -5.20
CA THR A 174 -11.30 -3.54 -5.51
C THR A 174 -10.29 -4.05 -6.55
N LEU A 175 -9.94 -3.25 -7.56
CA LEU A 175 -8.86 -3.58 -8.50
C LEU A 175 -7.46 -3.52 -7.88
N SER A 176 -7.29 -2.82 -6.73
CA SER A 176 -6.02 -2.82 -6.00
C SER A 176 -5.89 -4.01 -5.05
N LYS A 177 -6.97 -4.39 -4.35
CA LYS A 177 -6.86 -5.38 -3.26
C LYS A 177 -8.09 -6.30 -3.10
N GLY A 178 -8.84 -6.53 -4.19
CA GLY A 178 -9.94 -7.49 -4.25
C GLY A 178 -10.97 -7.31 -3.14
N VAL A 179 -11.25 -8.40 -2.43
CA VAL A 179 -12.28 -8.44 -1.37
C VAL A 179 -12.01 -7.43 -0.25
N LEU A 180 -10.76 -7.19 0.13
CA LEU A 180 -10.42 -6.18 1.15
C LEU A 180 -10.76 -4.77 0.67
N GLY A 181 -10.58 -4.49 -0.63
CA GLY A 181 -10.97 -3.22 -1.26
C GLY A 181 -12.48 -2.95 -1.20
N LEU A 182 -13.31 -3.99 -1.14
CA LEU A 182 -14.75 -3.89 -0.92
C LEU A 182 -15.11 -3.84 0.57
N ALA A 183 -14.46 -4.65 1.39
CA ALA A 183 -14.78 -4.80 2.81
C ALA A 183 -14.50 -3.52 3.63
N LEU A 184 -13.40 -2.82 3.34
CA LEU A 184 -13.02 -1.61 4.07
C LEU A 184 -14.04 -0.47 3.93
N PRO A 185 -14.49 -0.05 2.73
CA PRO A 185 -15.56 0.93 2.63
C PRO A 185 -16.91 0.35 3.05
N GLY A 186 -17.17 -0.93 2.74
CA GLY A 186 -18.44 -1.59 3.06
C GLY A 186 -18.76 -1.60 4.55
N VAL A 187 -17.82 -1.97 5.41
CA VAL A 187 -18.03 -1.99 6.87
C VAL A 187 -18.30 -0.59 7.42
N VAL A 188 -17.63 0.43 6.90
CA VAL A 188 -17.85 1.82 7.35
C VAL A 188 -19.24 2.29 6.96
N ILE A 189 -19.65 2.07 5.71
CA ILE A 189 -20.99 2.48 5.21
C ILE A 189 -22.08 1.75 5.99
N PHE A 190 -21.92 0.44 6.18
CA PHE A 190 -22.89 -0.38 6.94
C PHE A 190 -23.05 0.13 8.38
N VAL A 191 -21.94 0.27 9.11
CA VAL A 191 -21.98 0.72 10.51
C VAL A 191 -22.49 2.17 10.63
N TYR A 192 -22.08 3.05 9.72
CA TYR A 192 -22.56 4.44 9.71
C TYR A 192 -24.05 4.54 9.47
N LEU A 193 -24.59 3.84 8.46
CA LEU A 193 -26.04 3.82 8.19
C LEU A 193 -26.83 3.15 9.32
N LEU A 194 -26.29 2.12 9.93
CA LEU A 194 -26.90 1.48 11.10
C LEU A 194 -26.98 2.45 12.28
N CYS A 195 -25.87 3.13 12.61
CA CYS A 195 -25.86 4.14 13.67
C CYS A 195 -26.85 5.27 13.39
N GLN A 196 -26.91 5.79 12.16
CA GLN A 196 -27.89 6.81 11.80
C GLN A 196 -29.32 6.31 11.92
N SER A 197 -29.62 5.12 11.42
CA SER A 197 -30.97 4.54 11.53
C SER A 197 -31.42 4.37 12.97
N LEU A 198 -30.48 4.00 13.88
CA LEU A 198 -30.76 3.87 15.32
C LEU A 198 -30.93 5.22 15.99
N ILE A 199 -30.14 6.24 15.64
CA ILE A 199 -30.24 7.59 16.17
C ILE A 199 -31.58 8.24 15.76
N ASP A 200 -31.90 8.14 14.46
CA ASP A 200 -33.11 8.74 13.89
C ASP A 200 -34.37 7.90 14.13
N LYS A 201 -34.21 6.70 14.69
CA LYS A 201 -35.28 5.70 14.91
C LYS A 201 -36.08 5.40 13.65
N ARG A 202 -35.43 5.42 12.50
CA ARG A 202 -36.08 5.28 11.22
C ARG A 202 -35.13 4.65 10.21
N LEU A 203 -35.61 3.63 9.49
CA LEU A 203 -34.90 2.99 8.41
C LEU A 203 -35.39 3.56 7.07
N VAL A 204 -34.48 4.20 6.32
CA VAL A 204 -34.78 4.73 4.98
C VAL A 204 -34.12 3.82 3.96
N LEU A 205 -34.90 2.93 3.36
CA LEU A 205 -34.40 1.90 2.42
C LEU A 205 -33.55 2.48 1.28
N ARG A 206 -33.89 3.65 0.78
CA ARG A 206 -33.16 4.36 -0.27
C ARG A 206 -31.68 4.61 0.10
N ASP A 207 -31.41 4.88 1.39
CA ASP A 207 -30.05 5.21 1.85
C ASP A 207 -29.15 3.96 1.89
N TRP A 208 -29.75 2.77 1.94
CA TRP A 208 -29.08 1.47 1.82
C TRP A 208 -28.98 1.00 0.37
N LEU A 209 -30.02 1.18 -0.43
CA LEU A 209 -30.04 0.69 -1.80
C LEU A 209 -29.10 1.49 -2.73
N ARG A 210 -28.98 2.80 -2.54
CA ARG A 210 -28.12 3.63 -3.39
C ARG A 210 -26.64 3.21 -3.31
N PRO A 211 -26.00 3.14 -2.14
CA PRO A 211 -24.61 2.66 -2.07
C PRO A 211 -24.45 1.23 -2.59
N ALA A 212 -25.42 0.33 -2.35
CA ALA A 212 -25.39 -1.02 -2.90
C ALA A 212 -25.36 -1.02 -4.42
N LEU A 213 -26.27 -0.25 -5.07
CA LEU A 213 -26.34 -0.17 -6.53
C LEU A 213 -25.06 0.39 -7.15
N PHE A 214 -24.51 1.48 -6.58
CA PHE A 214 -23.28 2.08 -7.10
C PHE A 214 -22.03 1.29 -6.73
N THR A 215 -22.09 0.44 -5.70
CA THR A 215 -21.05 -0.59 -5.45
C THR A 215 -21.03 -1.61 -6.59
N LEU A 216 -22.19 -2.12 -7.02
CA LEU A 216 -22.26 -3.03 -8.16
C LEU A 216 -21.69 -2.38 -9.43
N LEU A 217 -21.98 -1.10 -9.67
CA LEU A 217 -21.36 -0.36 -10.78
C LEU A 217 -19.83 -0.28 -10.64
N GLY A 218 -19.33 -0.02 -9.43
CA GLY A 218 -17.90 0.05 -9.14
C GLY A 218 -17.17 -1.28 -9.25
N LEU A 219 -17.87 -2.41 -9.13
CA LEU A 219 -17.31 -3.75 -9.28
C LEU A 219 -17.12 -4.16 -10.75
N ILE A 220 -17.76 -3.48 -11.70
CA ILE A 220 -17.72 -3.86 -13.13
C ILE A 220 -16.28 -4.04 -13.66
N PRO A 221 -15.31 -3.12 -13.42
CA PRO A 221 -13.95 -3.31 -13.93
C PRO A 221 -13.25 -4.55 -13.35
N LEU A 222 -13.46 -4.85 -12.07
CA LEU A 222 -12.95 -6.10 -11.48
C LEU A 222 -13.58 -7.33 -12.11
N LEU A 223 -14.90 -7.32 -12.32
CA LEU A 223 -15.62 -8.45 -12.93
C LEU A 223 -15.18 -8.67 -14.38
N ILE A 224 -14.94 -7.61 -15.16
CA ILE A 224 -14.39 -7.71 -16.51
C ILE A 224 -13.04 -8.43 -16.49
N TRP A 225 -12.12 -7.99 -15.61
CA TRP A 225 -10.82 -8.63 -15.51
C TRP A 225 -10.93 -10.10 -15.06
N LEU A 226 -11.77 -10.41 -14.08
CA LEU A 226 -12.00 -11.79 -13.63
C LEU A 226 -12.60 -12.67 -14.73
N CYS A 227 -13.48 -12.14 -15.59
CA CYS A 227 -14.01 -12.87 -16.74
C CYS A 227 -12.89 -13.21 -17.76
N VAL A 228 -11.98 -12.26 -18.02
CA VAL A 228 -10.84 -12.52 -18.92
C VAL A 228 -9.84 -13.50 -18.29
N LEU A 229 -9.58 -13.37 -17.00
CA LEU A 229 -8.73 -14.31 -16.24
C LEU A 229 -9.33 -15.73 -16.25
N TYR A 230 -10.67 -15.85 -16.09
CA TYR A 230 -11.38 -17.12 -16.18
C TYR A 230 -11.20 -17.81 -17.54
N GLN A 231 -11.23 -17.05 -18.62
CA GLN A 231 -11.02 -17.61 -19.98
C GLN A 231 -9.62 -18.20 -20.16
N ARG A 232 -8.61 -17.73 -19.39
CA ARG A 232 -7.23 -18.22 -19.48
C ARG A 232 -6.90 -19.33 -18.48
N GLY A 233 -7.34 -19.20 -17.23
CA GLY A 233 -6.96 -20.09 -16.12
C GLY A 233 -8.14 -20.80 -15.44
N GLY A 234 -9.35 -20.68 -15.99
CA GLY A 234 -10.55 -21.33 -15.48
C GLY A 234 -10.97 -20.88 -14.08
N LEU A 235 -11.78 -21.69 -13.42
CA LEU A 235 -12.24 -21.45 -12.04
C LEU A 235 -11.10 -21.46 -11.02
N HIS A 236 -10.02 -22.17 -11.28
CA HIS A 236 -8.86 -22.24 -10.39
C HIS A 236 -8.24 -20.85 -10.25
N ALA A 237 -7.93 -20.17 -11.35
CA ALA A 237 -7.32 -18.84 -11.32
C ALA A 237 -8.19 -17.79 -10.61
N VAL A 238 -9.49 -17.80 -10.85
CA VAL A 238 -10.46 -16.92 -10.17
C VAL A 238 -10.56 -17.27 -8.69
N GLY A 239 -10.55 -18.56 -8.35
CA GLY A 239 -10.59 -19.06 -6.98
C GLY A 239 -9.36 -18.62 -6.17
N GLU A 240 -8.18 -18.66 -6.78
CA GLU A 240 -6.93 -18.17 -6.15
C GLU A 240 -7.05 -16.70 -5.73
N VAL A 241 -7.53 -15.83 -6.61
CA VAL A 241 -7.65 -14.39 -6.33
C VAL A 241 -8.72 -14.10 -5.27
N LEU A 242 -9.93 -14.64 -5.46
CA LEU A 242 -11.09 -14.26 -4.66
C LEU A 242 -11.23 -15.07 -3.36
N TRP A 243 -10.85 -16.34 -3.39
CA TRP A 243 -11.07 -17.24 -2.27
C TRP A 243 -9.78 -17.48 -1.49
N THR A 244 -8.80 -18.12 -2.07
CA THR A 244 -7.56 -18.52 -1.36
C THR A 244 -6.85 -17.32 -0.77
N ASN A 245 -6.51 -16.34 -1.59
CA ASN A 245 -5.73 -15.18 -1.19
C ASN A 245 -6.54 -14.05 -0.52
N SER A 246 -7.85 -14.11 -0.52
CA SER A 246 -8.70 -13.11 0.14
C SER A 246 -9.43 -13.71 1.35
N VAL A 247 -10.41 -14.58 1.12
CA VAL A 247 -11.23 -15.17 2.20
C VAL A 247 -10.40 -16.15 3.04
N GLY A 248 -9.56 -16.96 2.41
CA GLY A 248 -8.70 -17.94 3.10
C GLY A 248 -7.70 -17.27 4.05
N ARG A 249 -7.07 -16.16 3.63
CA ARG A 249 -6.19 -15.36 4.52
C ARG A 249 -6.97 -14.66 5.64
N PHE A 250 -8.17 -14.17 5.35
CA PHE A 250 -8.99 -13.53 6.37
C PHE A 250 -9.44 -14.51 7.46
N SER A 251 -9.91 -15.70 7.05
CA SER A 251 -10.40 -16.75 7.96
C SER A 251 -9.27 -17.53 8.67
N GLY A 252 -8.05 -17.50 8.12
CA GLY A 252 -6.93 -18.31 8.62
C GLY A 252 -6.91 -19.74 8.05
N SER A 253 -7.72 -20.05 7.05
CA SER A 253 -7.74 -21.38 6.41
C SER A 253 -6.60 -21.61 5.41
N PHE A 254 -5.91 -20.53 4.98
CA PHE A 254 -4.75 -20.61 4.09
C PHE A 254 -3.46 -20.53 4.90
N VAL A 255 -2.93 -21.68 5.32
CA VAL A 255 -1.81 -21.80 6.29
C VAL A 255 -0.46 -21.38 5.69
N GLU A 256 -0.23 -21.62 4.41
CA GLU A 256 1.10 -21.55 3.78
C GLU A 256 1.64 -20.12 3.56
N ALA A 257 0.79 -19.11 3.43
CA ALA A 257 1.21 -17.74 3.13
C ALA A 257 0.55 -16.66 4.00
N GLY A 258 0.01 -17.03 5.17
CA GLY A 258 -0.63 -16.10 6.11
C GLY A 258 0.38 -15.44 7.04
N HIS A 259 0.30 -14.11 7.20
CA HIS A 259 0.96 -13.39 8.28
C HIS A 259 0.07 -13.46 9.54
N TYR A 260 0.07 -14.61 10.22
CA TYR A 260 -0.78 -14.84 11.37
C TYR A 260 -0.19 -14.17 12.60
N GLU A 261 -0.90 -13.15 13.07
CA GLU A 261 -0.48 -12.33 14.20
C GLU A 261 -1.58 -12.33 15.29
N PRO A 262 -1.22 -12.18 16.58
CA PRO A 262 -2.18 -12.17 17.65
C PRO A 262 -3.18 -11.03 17.54
N PHE A 263 -4.34 -11.14 18.24
CA PHE A 263 -5.41 -10.14 18.16
C PHE A 263 -4.95 -8.73 18.57
N TYR A 264 -3.98 -8.60 19.46
CA TYR A 264 -3.45 -7.31 19.92
C TYR A 264 -2.38 -6.70 18.98
N TYR A 265 -2.05 -7.34 17.87
CA TYR A 265 -1.01 -6.88 16.94
C TYR A 265 -1.21 -5.43 16.51
N TYR A 266 -2.40 -5.09 16.02
CA TYR A 266 -2.68 -3.72 15.60
C TYR A 266 -2.76 -2.73 16.75
N LEU A 267 -3.17 -3.14 17.96
CA LEU A 267 -3.13 -2.26 19.13
C LEU A 267 -1.70 -1.79 19.44
N ARG A 268 -0.71 -2.69 19.26
CA ARG A 268 0.71 -2.37 19.42
C ARG A 268 1.26 -1.52 18.27
N LYS A 269 0.75 -1.74 17.04
CA LYS A 269 1.26 -1.08 15.82
C LYS A 269 0.57 0.25 15.50
N LEU A 270 -0.62 0.47 16.00
CA LEU A 270 -1.40 1.69 15.75
C LEU A 270 -0.69 2.98 16.22
N PRO A 271 -0.02 3.01 17.41
CA PRO A 271 0.69 4.22 17.84
C PRO A 271 1.78 4.65 16.85
N GLU A 272 2.61 3.74 16.37
CA GLU A 272 3.68 4.05 15.41
C GLU A 272 3.11 4.49 14.04
N SER A 273 1.99 3.88 13.63
CA SER A 273 1.38 4.16 12.32
C SER A 273 0.84 5.60 12.20
N PHE A 274 0.36 6.17 13.29
CA PHE A 274 -0.24 7.51 13.31
C PHE A 274 0.72 8.60 13.81
N LEU A 275 2.00 8.28 14.06
CA LEU A 275 2.99 9.30 14.42
C LEU A 275 3.06 10.39 13.35
N PRO A 276 3.27 11.67 13.75
CA PRO A 276 3.34 12.17 15.13
C PRO A 276 1.98 12.55 15.72
N TRP A 277 0.87 12.29 15.03
CA TRP A 277 -0.48 12.78 15.35
C TRP A 277 -1.34 11.79 16.17
N ASN A 278 -0.77 10.65 16.56
CA ASN A 278 -1.45 9.58 17.29
C ASN A 278 -2.18 10.07 18.56
N LEU A 279 -1.52 10.90 19.38
CA LEU A 279 -2.11 11.43 20.61
C LEU A 279 -3.34 12.30 20.32
N LEU A 280 -3.27 13.18 19.32
CA LEU A 280 -4.42 14.01 18.93
C LEU A 280 -5.57 13.15 18.39
N THR A 281 -5.25 12.09 17.65
CA THR A 281 -6.27 11.15 17.15
C THR A 281 -6.99 10.44 18.31
N TYR A 282 -6.26 9.90 19.29
CA TYR A 282 -6.85 9.13 20.39
C TYR A 282 -7.64 10.01 21.35
N LEU A 283 -7.08 11.17 21.72
CA LEU A 283 -7.79 12.14 22.56
C LEU A 283 -9.01 12.72 21.83
N GLY A 284 -8.91 12.94 20.52
CA GLY A 284 -10.02 13.36 19.68
C GLY A 284 -11.13 12.32 19.65
N LEU A 285 -10.80 11.06 19.39
CA LEU A 285 -11.78 9.96 19.41
C LEU A 285 -12.48 9.85 20.77
N TRP A 286 -11.72 9.95 21.86
CA TRP A 286 -12.26 9.95 23.22
C TRP A 286 -13.14 11.16 23.51
N HIS A 287 -12.72 12.35 23.11
CA HIS A 287 -13.49 13.59 23.29
C HIS A 287 -14.80 13.56 22.52
N PHE A 288 -14.77 13.18 21.25
CA PHE A 288 -15.92 13.25 20.37
C PHE A 288 -16.98 12.18 20.64
N ARG A 289 -16.67 11.09 21.38
CA ARG A 289 -17.63 10.03 21.69
C ARG A 289 -18.97 10.53 22.29
N LYS A 290 -18.93 11.66 22.99
CA LYS A 290 -20.13 12.28 23.60
C LYS A 290 -20.95 13.11 22.61
N HIS A 291 -20.38 13.45 21.45
CA HIS A 291 -20.98 14.33 20.46
C HIS A 291 -21.48 13.60 19.20
N LEU A 292 -21.23 12.29 19.10
CA LEU A 292 -21.50 11.52 17.89
C LEU A 292 -22.98 11.49 17.51
N ARG A 293 -23.88 11.45 18.50
CA ARG A 293 -25.32 11.40 18.27
C ARG A 293 -25.85 12.66 17.56
N ASN A 294 -25.27 13.81 17.85
CA ASN A 294 -25.73 15.11 17.36
C ASN A 294 -24.89 15.67 16.21
N ASN A 295 -23.82 14.97 15.83
CA ASN A 295 -22.92 15.40 14.77
C ASN A 295 -22.62 14.27 13.79
N PRO A 296 -23.39 14.13 12.71
CA PRO A 296 -23.21 13.08 11.71
C PRO A 296 -21.83 13.09 11.04
N TYR A 297 -21.19 14.27 10.94
CA TYR A 297 -19.85 14.41 10.40
C TYR A 297 -18.80 13.73 11.30
N LEU A 298 -18.80 14.03 12.60
CA LEU A 298 -17.91 13.39 13.55
C LEU A 298 -18.22 11.89 13.69
N LEU A 299 -19.51 11.52 13.68
CA LEU A 299 -19.92 10.12 13.67
C LEU A 299 -19.29 9.37 12.49
N PHE A 300 -19.32 9.95 11.28
CA PHE A 300 -18.79 9.31 10.08
C PHE A 300 -17.29 9.02 10.21
N PHE A 301 -16.47 10.00 10.58
CA PHE A 301 -15.02 9.79 10.69
C PHE A 301 -14.62 8.89 11.86
N CYS A 302 -15.34 8.96 12.99
CA CYS A 302 -15.12 8.04 14.10
C CYS A 302 -15.51 6.60 13.73
N VAL A 303 -16.64 6.40 13.05
CA VAL A 303 -17.06 5.10 12.53
C VAL A 303 -16.03 4.59 11.49
N TRP A 304 -15.57 5.45 10.60
CA TRP A 304 -14.54 5.07 9.62
C TRP A 304 -13.31 4.48 10.33
N LEU A 305 -12.74 5.20 11.29
CA LEU A 305 -11.57 4.74 12.02
C LEU A 305 -11.83 3.45 12.79
N VAL A 306 -12.92 3.42 13.57
CA VAL A 306 -13.20 2.30 14.50
C VAL A 306 -13.65 1.05 13.75
N ALA A 307 -14.56 1.16 12.77
CA ALA A 307 -15.09 0.00 12.06
C ALA A 307 -14.01 -0.70 11.22
N GLN A 308 -13.17 0.06 10.53
CA GLN A 308 -12.02 -0.54 9.81
C GLN A 308 -11.01 -1.15 10.77
N PHE A 309 -10.71 -0.49 11.89
CA PHE A 309 -9.80 -1.05 12.89
C PHE A 309 -10.32 -2.38 13.44
N VAL A 310 -11.60 -2.46 13.78
CA VAL A 310 -12.24 -3.70 14.26
C VAL A 310 -12.19 -4.78 13.18
N LEU A 311 -12.55 -4.45 11.91
CA LEU A 311 -12.49 -5.39 10.80
C LEU A 311 -11.09 -5.99 10.62
N LEU A 312 -10.05 -5.16 10.66
CA LEU A 312 -8.66 -5.62 10.51
C LEU A 312 -8.21 -6.47 11.70
N ASN A 313 -8.66 -6.17 12.92
CA ASN A 313 -8.33 -6.99 14.10
C ASN A 313 -8.99 -8.38 14.07
N ILE A 314 -10.19 -8.50 13.49
CA ILE A 314 -10.87 -9.79 13.33
C ILE A 314 -10.16 -10.66 12.30
N ALA A 315 -9.55 -10.07 11.27
CA ALA A 315 -8.80 -10.81 10.26
C ALA A 315 -7.64 -11.60 10.90
N SER A 316 -7.46 -12.86 10.48
CA SER A 316 -6.40 -13.74 10.98
C SER A 316 -5.03 -13.29 10.47
N SER A 317 -4.90 -12.99 9.18
CA SER A 317 -3.66 -12.48 8.59
C SER A 317 -3.59 -10.95 8.75
N LYS A 318 -2.50 -10.45 9.33
CA LYS A 318 -2.32 -9.04 9.68
C LYS A 318 -0.99 -8.51 9.13
N ARG A 319 -1.06 -7.35 8.48
CA ARG A 319 0.13 -6.61 8.02
C ARG A 319 0.00 -5.13 8.42
N ILE A 320 1.10 -4.55 8.89
CA ILE A 320 1.12 -3.14 9.34
C ILE A 320 0.65 -2.17 8.26
N VAL A 321 0.94 -2.45 7.00
CA VAL A 321 0.57 -1.63 5.83
C VAL A 321 -0.95 -1.42 5.70
N TYR A 322 -1.78 -2.33 6.22
CA TYR A 322 -3.25 -2.19 6.18
C TYR A 322 -3.77 -1.03 7.02
N LEU A 323 -2.98 -0.58 8.00
CA LEU A 323 -3.33 0.59 8.82
C LEU A 323 -3.28 1.91 8.03
N MET A 324 -2.65 1.93 6.84
CA MET A 324 -2.64 3.10 5.96
C MET A 324 -4.08 3.55 5.60
N ALA A 325 -5.01 2.62 5.37
CA ALA A 325 -6.40 2.95 5.02
C ALA A 325 -7.18 3.70 6.12
N LEU A 326 -6.69 3.64 7.37
CA LEU A 326 -7.29 4.34 8.52
C LEU A 326 -6.78 5.78 8.64
N THR A 327 -5.63 6.11 8.04
CA THR A 327 -4.95 7.40 8.23
C THR A 327 -5.77 8.61 7.80
N PRO A 328 -6.63 8.58 6.73
CA PRO A 328 -7.44 9.74 6.37
C PRO A 328 -8.46 10.12 7.46
N ALA A 329 -9.12 9.13 8.07
CA ALA A 329 -10.05 9.37 9.18
C ALA A 329 -9.30 9.86 10.43
N ALA A 330 -8.17 9.24 10.75
CA ALA A 330 -7.31 9.62 11.88
C ALA A 330 -6.85 11.08 11.75
N ALA A 331 -6.44 11.51 10.56
CA ALA A 331 -6.01 12.88 10.29
C ALA A 331 -7.13 13.92 10.48
N VAL A 332 -8.36 13.59 10.05
CA VAL A 332 -9.51 14.48 10.27
C VAL A 332 -9.85 14.58 11.75
N ILE A 333 -9.89 13.47 12.48
CA ILE A 333 -10.16 13.46 13.93
C ILE A 333 -9.10 14.26 14.67
N ALA A 334 -7.80 14.08 14.33
CA ALA A 334 -6.70 14.82 14.94
C ALA A 334 -6.80 16.33 14.68
N ALA A 335 -7.13 16.74 13.45
CA ALA A 335 -7.26 18.15 13.09
C ALA A 335 -8.47 18.83 13.78
N GLU A 336 -9.62 18.14 13.85
CA GLU A 336 -10.79 18.63 14.58
C GLU A 336 -10.49 18.79 16.07
N TYR A 337 -9.78 17.83 16.67
CA TYR A 337 -9.42 17.90 18.08
C TYR A 337 -8.38 18.99 18.35
N ALA A 338 -7.42 19.20 17.46
CA ALA A 338 -6.49 20.34 17.55
C ALA A 338 -7.24 21.69 17.59
N GLY A 339 -8.34 21.81 16.81
CA GLY A 339 -9.24 22.96 16.86
C GLY A 339 -9.92 23.14 18.23
N VAL A 340 -10.36 22.03 18.84
CA VAL A 340 -10.95 22.02 20.21
C VAL A 340 -9.91 22.47 21.23
N VAL A 341 -8.69 21.93 21.19
CA VAL A 341 -7.59 22.31 22.07
C VAL A 341 -7.27 23.81 21.92
N LEU A 342 -7.17 24.31 20.70
CA LEU A 342 -6.91 25.74 20.47
C LEU A 342 -8.01 26.63 21.03
N THR A 343 -9.27 26.23 20.91
CA THR A 343 -10.42 26.97 21.46
C THR A 343 -10.36 26.97 22.99
N TRP A 344 -10.02 25.84 23.59
CA TRP A 344 -9.82 25.73 25.03
C TRP A 344 -8.66 26.61 25.54
N LEU A 345 -7.52 26.60 24.86
CA LEU A 345 -6.37 27.46 25.21
C LEU A 345 -6.75 28.94 25.19
N ARG A 346 -7.48 29.38 24.15
CA ARG A 346 -7.96 30.77 24.07
C ARG A 346 -8.88 31.15 25.22
N ALA A 347 -9.79 30.27 25.59
CA ALA A 347 -10.72 30.50 26.70
C ALA A 347 -9.99 30.61 28.06
N HIS A 348 -8.83 29.94 28.22
CA HIS A 348 -8.07 29.93 29.46
C HIS A 348 -6.82 30.85 29.43
N SER A 349 -6.63 31.61 28.38
CA SER A 349 -5.46 32.48 28.18
C SER A 349 -5.34 33.57 29.25
N GLN A 350 -6.43 34.01 29.85
CA GLN A 350 -6.43 34.99 30.95
C GLN A 350 -6.10 34.36 32.31
N ARG A 351 -6.20 33.04 32.46
CA ARG A 351 -6.01 32.35 33.73
C ARG A 351 -4.69 31.60 33.83
N SER A 352 -3.99 31.39 32.73
CA SER A 352 -2.76 30.61 32.67
C SER A 352 -1.78 31.25 31.68
N ALA A 353 -0.56 31.57 32.13
CA ALA A 353 0.51 32.05 31.26
C ALA A 353 0.90 31.05 30.18
N VAL A 354 0.87 29.75 30.47
CA VAL A 354 1.13 28.69 29.51
C VAL A 354 0.02 28.65 28.45
N ALA A 355 -1.27 28.71 28.84
CA ALA A 355 -2.36 28.75 27.89
C ALA A 355 -2.33 29.99 27.00
N LYS A 356 -1.96 31.14 27.56
CA LYS A 356 -1.75 32.37 26.81
C LYS A 356 -0.61 32.21 25.79
N PHE A 357 0.57 31.76 26.23
CA PHE A 357 1.72 31.54 25.34
C PHE A 357 1.36 30.58 24.18
N LEU A 358 0.78 29.40 24.48
CA LEU A 358 0.38 28.44 23.46
C LEU A 358 -0.71 28.98 22.53
N SER A 359 -1.64 29.78 23.05
CA SER A 359 -2.66 30.43 22.23
C SER A 359 -2.08 31.50 21.31
N ASP A 360 -1.18 32.36 21.81
CA ASP A 360 -0.61 33.45 21.03
C ASP A 360 0.37 32.93 19.97
N TYR A 361 1.14 31.89 20.30
CA TYR A 361 2.17 31.34 19.42
C TYR A 361 1.76 30.03 18.72
N HIS A 362 0.46 29.66 18.70
CA HIS A 362 0.01 28.39 18.09
C HIS A 362 0.43 28.22 16.62
N ARG A 363 0.44 29.30 15.82
CA ARG A 363 0.83 29.24 14.40
C ARG A 363 2.31 28.97 14.20
N PRO A 364 3.25 29.76 14.81
CA PRO A 364 4.68 29.46 14.68
C PRO A 364 5.04 28.11 15.29
N LEU A 365 4.41 27.68 16.40
CA LEU A 365 4.64 26.36 16.98
C LEU A 365 4.17 25.23 16.04
N ALA A 366 2.97 25.35 15.46
CA ALA A 366 2.49 24.38 14.48
C ALA A 366 3.39 24.31 13.24
N LEU A 367 3.87 25.47 12.76
CA LEU A 367 4.83 25.54 11.65
C LEU A 367 6.17 24.90 12.03
N ALA A 368 6.69 25.15 13.21
CA ALA A 368 7.94 24.55 13.69
C ALA A 368 7.82 23.02 13.78
N VAL A 369 6.71 22.49 14.31
CA VAL A 369 6.42 21.05 14.34
C VAL A 369 6.37 20.49 12.92
N LEU A 370 5.66 21.14 12.01
CA LEU A 370 5.56 20.70 10.62
C LEU A 370 6.94 20.67 9.95
N ILE A 371 7.74 21.72 10.10
CA ILE A 371 9.11 21.78 9.56
C ILE A 371 9.97 20.67 10.16
N GLY A 372 9.89 20.44 11.47
CA GLY A 372 10.62 19.36 12.14
C GLY A 372 10.26 17.98 11.61
N VAL A 373 8.96 17.71 11.41
CA VAL A 373 8.47 16.45 10.84
C VAL A 373 8.94 16.28 9.40
N VAL A 374 8.80 17.33 8.58
CA VAL A 374 9.29 17.31 7.19
C VAL A 374 10.80 17.06 7.14
N ALA A 375 11.59 17.77 7.95
CA ALA A 375 13.03 17.57 8.01
C ALA A 375 13.41 16.14 8.44
N ALA A 376 12.67 15.56 9.40
CA ALA A 376 12.88 14.19 9.84
C ALA A 376 12.62 13.19 8.69
N TYR A 377 11.54 13.36 7.92
CA TYR A 377 11.23 12.47 6.79
C TYR A 377 12.21 12.65 5.62
N LEU A 378 12.62 13.88 5.30
CA LEU A 378 13.64 14.10 4.28
C LEU A 378 14.99 13.49 4.72
N GLY A 379 15.34 13.63 6.00
CA GLY A 379 16.51 12.99 6.60
C GLY A 379 16.44 11.47 6.53
N ALA A 380 15.29 10.89 6.88
CA ALA A 380 15.05 9.45 6.76
C ALA A 380 15.18 8.96 5.32
N ALA A 381 14.60 9.68 4.35
CA ALA A 381 14.73 9.36 2.92
C ALA A 381 16.20 9.38 2.44
N LEU A 382 17.01 10.30 2.93
CA LEU A 382 18.45 10.35 2.61
C LEU A 382 19.26 9.27 3.30
N TRP A 383 18.81 8.80 4.49
CA TRP A 383 19.48 7.76 5.26
C TRP A 383 19.13 6.34 4.77
N ALA A 384 17.94 6.15 4.17
CA ALA A 384 17.43 4.86 3.72
C ALA A 384 18.48 4.01 2.96
N PRO A 385 19.24 4.54 1.96
CA PRO A 385 20.21 3.73 1.23
C PRO A 385 21.31 3.10 2.10
N ARG A 386 21.61 3.68 3.26
CA ARG A 386 22.61 3.14 4.19
C ARG A 386 22.05 2.01 5.04
N ALA A 387 20.80 2.16 5.49
CA ALA A 387 20.10 1.15 6.28
C ALA A 387 19.85 -0.13 5.47
N ASP A 388 19.60 0.03 4.17
CA ASP A 388 19.02 -0.99 3.30
C ASP A 388 20.03 -1.81 2.53
N ARG A 389 21.32 -1.45 2.55
CA ARG A 389 22.38 -2.13 1.79
C ARG A 389 22.48 -3.63 2.07
N ALA A 390 22.27 -4.02 3.32
CA ALA A 390 22.40 -5.41 3.73
C ALA A 390 21.23 -6.31 3.26
N GLU A 391 20.09 -5.72 2.93
CA GLU A 391 18.87 -6.44 2.54
C GLU A 391 18.52 -6.30 1.06
N SER A 392 19.38 -5.64 0.29
CA SER A 392 19.18 -5.42 -1.15
C SER A 392 19.50 -6.66 -1.98
N PHE A 393 18.60 -7.00 -2.91
CA PHE A 393 18.80 -8.06 -3.91
C PHE A 393 19.56 -7.57 -5.17
N GLN A 394 19.90 -6.30 -5.24
CA GLN A 394 20.66 -5.76 -6.37
C GLN A 394 22.01 -6.46 -6.59
N PRO A 395 22.79 -6.87 -5.57
CA PRO A 395 24.03 -7.59 -5.80
C PRO A 395 23.83 -8.97 -6.45
N VAL A 396 22.74 -9.69 -6.13
CA VAL A 396 22.40 -10.97 -6.78
C VAL A 396 22.08 -10.71 -8.27
N ALA A 397 21.25 -9.70 -8.54
CA ALA A 397 20.92 -9.31 -9.92
C ALA A 397 22.14 -8.85 -10.72
N ALA A 398 23.02 -8.05 -10.11
CA ALA A 398 24.26 -7.60 -10.74
C ALA A 398 25.16 -8.76 -11.14
N GLN A 399 25.25 -9.79 -10.29
CA GLN A 399 26.04 -11.00 -10.59
C GLN A 399 25.39 -11.82 -11.72
N VAL A 400 24.07 -11.95 -11.74
CA VAL A 400 23.35 -12.60 -12.85
C VAL A 400 23.62 -11.86 -14.17
N ILE A 401 23.46 -10.54 -14.18
CA ILE A 401 23.69 -9.69 -15.37
C ILE A 401 25.13 -9.82 -15.86
N ARG A 402 26.09 -9.79 -14.94
CA ARG A 402 27.51 -9.95 -15.26
C ARG A 402 27.80 -11.29 -15.95
N LEU A 403 27.30 -12.39 -15.36
CA LEU A 403 27.51 -13.72 -15.92
C LEU A 403 26.84 -13.88 -17.30
N GLN A 404 25.64 -13.29 -17.47
CA GLN A 404 24.97 -13.26 -18.78
C GLN A 404 25.75 -12.45 -19.81
N ALA A 405 26.35 -11.32 -19.40
CA ALA A 405 27.23 -10.52 -20.28
C ALA A 405 28.52 -11.24 -20.67
N GLU A 406 29.00 -12.17 -19.83
CA GLU A 406 30.13 -13.07 -20.11
C GLU A 406 29.72 -14.24 -21.05
N GLY A 407 28.47 -14.29 -21.53
CA GLY A 407 27.94 -15.33 -22.40
C GLY A 407 27.47 -16.60 -21.67
N LYS A 408 27.40 -16.58 -20.34
CA LYS A 408 26.92 -17.71 -19.54
C LYS A 408 25.41 -17.73 -19.45
N GLN A 409 24.82 -18.92 -19.44
CA GLN A 409 23.39 -19.08 -19.16
C GLN A 409 23.19 -19.25 -17.67
N VAL A 410 22.33 -18.40 -17.08
CA VAL A 410 22.04 -18.42 -15.64
C VAL A 410 20.61 -18.88 -15.41
N ALA A 411 20.41 -19.86 -14.53
CA ALA A 411 19.10 -20.34 -14.11
C ALA A 411 18.93 -20.24 -12.58
N LEU A 412 17.70 -20.04 -12.12
CA LEU A 412 17.34 -19.93 -10.70
C LEU A 412 16.68 -21.23 -10.26
N LEU A 413 17.23 -21.92 -9.27
CA LEU A 413 16.62 -23.15 -8.72
C LEU A 413 15.60 -22.79 -7.66
N LYS A 414 14.33 -23.23 -7.86
CA LYS A 414 13.21 -23.02 -6.93
C LYS A 414 13.20 -21.61 -6.34
N PRO A 415 13.20 -20.58 -7.20
CA PRO A 415 13.32 -19.21 -6.73
C PRO A 415 12.13 -18.81 -5.87
N ASP A 416 12.40 -18.12 -4.77
CA ASP A 416 11.36 -17.49 -3.97
C ASP A 416 10.92 -16.12 -4.56
N GLU A 417 9.87 -15.54 -3.99
CA GLU A 417 9.30 -14.25 -4.45
C GLU A 417 10.29 -13.07 -4.36
N ARG A 418 11.34 -13.16 -3.52
CA ARG A 418 12.38 -12.12 -3.37
C ARG A 418 13.25 -12.02 -4.60
N LEU A 419 13.46 -13.14 -5.31
CA LEU A 419 14.22 -13.16 -6.56
C LEU A 419 13.48 -12.49 -7.73
N GLY A 420 12.23 -12.03 -7.54
CA GLY A 420 11.57 -11.10 -8.45
C GLY A 420 12.38 -9.82 -8.69
N ALA A 421 13.21 -9.40 -7.72
CA ALA A 421 14.15 -8.29 -7.91
C ALA A 421 15.15 -8.55 -9.04
N VAL A 422 15.56 -9.81 -9.28
CA VAL A 422 16.46 -10.17 -10.39
C VAL A 422 15.79 -9.85 -11.72
N VAL A 423 14.50 -10.19 -11.88
CA VAL A 423 13.72 -9.86 -13.09
C VAL A 423 13.66 -8.34 -13.30
N PHE A 424 13.41 -7.58 -12.21
CA PHE A 424 13.34 -6.11 -12.29
C PHE A 424 14.65 -5.48 -12.71
N TYR A 425 15.77 -5.83 -12.03
CA TYR A 425 17.07 -5.21 -12.30
C TYR A 425 17.69 -5.66 -13.63
N SER A 426 17.48 -6.92 -14.03
CA SER A 426 17.98 -7.43 -15.32
C SER A 426 17.12 -7.00 -16.52
N GLN A 427 15.86 -6.61 -16.25
CA GLN A 427 14.86 -6.30 -17.28
C GLN A 427 14.63 -7.46 -18.28
N GLN A 428 14.80 -8.68 -17.83
CA GLN A 428 14.72 -9.90 -18.62
C GLN A 428 13.98 -11.00 -17.85
N LEU A 429 13.28 -11.86 -18.60
CA LEU A 429 12.75 -13.09 -18.03
C LEU A 429 13.90 -14.00 -17.62
N GLN A 430 13.79 -14.60 -16.45
CA GLN A 430 14.81 -15.50 -15.91
C GLN A 430 14.45 -16.96 -16.20
N HIS A 431 15.46 -17.78 -16.48
CA HIS A 431 15.26 -19.22 -16.56
C HIS A 431 15.10 -19.79 -15.14
N THR A 432 14.01 -20.52 -14.89
CA THR A 432 13.70 -21.15 -13.60
C THR A 432 13.77 -22.66 -13.69
N LEU A 433 14.17 -23.30 -12.61
CA LEU A 433 14.29 -24.75 -12.47
C LEU A 433 13.50 -25.19 -11.23
N ASP A 434 12.58 -26.14 -11.37
CA ASP A 434 11.66 -26.54 -10.31
C ASP A 434 12.13 -27.77 -9.54
N SER A 435 13.16 -28.45 -10.04
CA SER A 435 13.65 -29.69 -9.46
C SER A 435 15.17 -29.86 -9.58
N THR A 436 15.73 -30.67 -8.70
CA THR A 436 17.14 -31.09 -8.78
C THR A 436 17.46 -31.86 -10.05
N ALA A 437 16.50 -32.60 -10.62
CA ALA A 437 16.64 -33.26 -11.91
C ALA A 437 16.81 -32.28 -13.07
N GLN A 438 16.01 -31.21 -13.10
CA GLN A 438 16.14 -30.13 -14.07
C GLN A 438 17.48 -29.38 -13.86
N LEU A 439 17.90 -29.14 -12.63
CA LEU A 439 19.20 -28.55 -12.32
C LEU A 439 20.34 -29.39 -12.88
N GLN A 440 20.31 -30.70 -12.64
CA GLN A 440 21.34 -31.60 -13.17
C GLN A 440 21.38 -31.58 -14.70
N ALA A 441 20.20 -31.69 -15.35
CA ALA A 441 20.12 -31.67 -16.79
C ALA A 441 20.66 -30.33 -17.35
N PHE A 442 20.30 -29.21 -16.71
CA PHE A 442 20.78 -27.88 -17.11
C PHE A 442 22.29 -27.75 -16.99
N LEU A 443 22.89 -28.13 -15.85
CA LEU A 443 24.33 -27.99 -15.63
C LEU A 443 25.17 -28.97 -16.48
N VAL A 444 24.66 -30.16 -16.80
CA VAL A 444 25.33 -31.13 -17.66
C VAL A 444 25.34 -30.71 -19.12
N ALA A 445 24.33 -29.92 -19.56
CA ALA A 445 24.19 -29.53 -20.95
C ALA A 445 25.32 -28.62 -21.47
N SER A 446 25.96 -27.82 -20.58
CA SER A 446 27.08 -26.96 -20.97
C SER A 446 27.91 -26.55 -19.76
N PRO A 447 29.24 -26.43 -19.89
CA PRO A 447 30.11 -25.87 -18.84
C PRO A 447 29.88 -24.39 -18.58
N ASP A 448 29.23 -23.67 -19.50
CA ASP A 448 28.87 -22.25 -19.34
C ASP A 448 27.53 -22.05 -18.64
N HIS A 449 26.88 -23.11 -18.22
CA HIS A 449 25.66 -23.05 -17.45
C HIS A 449 25.98 -22.86 -15.96
N ILE A 450 25.32 -21.88 -15.34
CA ILE A 450 25.43 -21.53 -13.93
C ILE A 450 24.04 -21.53 -13.29
N ALA A 451 23.89 -22.17 -12.15
CA ALA A 451 22.65 -22.10 -11.39
C ALA A 451 22.82 -21.25 -10.13
N VAL A 452 21.78 -20.54 -9.76
CA VAL A 452 21.66 -19.85 -8.46
C VAL A 452 20.86 -20.73 -7.52
N VAL A 453 21.47 -21.09 -6.39
CA VAL A 453 20.88 -21.98 -5.36
C VAL A 453 21.05 -21.36 -3.97
N GLU A 454 20.12 -21.64 -3.05
CA GLU A 454 20.28 -21.23 -1.64
C GLU A 454 21.18 -22.20 -0.85
N ASP A 455 21.18 -23.48 -1.18
CA ASP A 455 22.07 -24.48 -0.59
C ASP A 455 22.99 -25.07 -1.68
N PRO A 456 24.31 -24.94 -1.54
CA PRO A 456 25.26 -25.50 -2.50
C PRO A 456 25.47 -27.00 -2.34
N VAL A 457 24.96 -27.63 -1.28
CA VAL A 457 25.11 -29.07 -1.02
C VAL A 457 23.86 -29.81 -1.47
N ILE A 458 23.87 -30.30 -2.69
CA ILE A 458 22.76 -31.08 -3.26
C ILE A 458 23.21 -32.55 -3.38
N PRO A 459 22.54 -33.50 -2.72
CA PRO A 459 22.93 -34.92 -2.76
C PRO A 459 22.99 -35.45 -4.20
N GLY A 460 24.09 -36.10 -4.52
CA GLY A 460 24.31 -36.70 -5.84
C GLY A 460 24.76 -35.74 -6.96
N LEU A 461 24.96 -34.46 -6.67
CA LEU A 461 25.46 -33.49 -7.63
C LEU A 461 26.80 -32.89 -7.15
N PRO A 462 27.91 -33.14 -7.87
CA PRO A 462 29.18 -32.50 -7.57
C PRO A 462 29.14 -31.04 -8.07
N LEU A 463 28.78 -30.11 -7.18
CA LEU A 463 28.69 -28.68 -7.49
C LEU A 463 29.99 -27.97 -7.12
N LYS A 464 30.46 -27.10 -8.02
CA LYS A 464 31.51 -26.13 -7.77
C LYS A 464 30.89 -24.77 -7.54
N VAL A 465 31.14 -24.15 -6.39
CA VAL A 465 30.75 -22.78 -6.11
C VAL A 465 31.64 -21.82 -6.92
N VAL A 466 31.04 -21.07 -7.81
CA VAL A 466 31.70 -20.03 -8.65
C VAL A 466 31.75 -18.71 -7.91
N ASP A 467 30.63 -18.35 -7.24
CA ASP A 467 30.52 -17.13 -6.46
C ASP A 467 29.45 -17.28 -5.37
N ARG A 468 29.46 -16.36 -4.40
CA ARG A 468 28.50 -16.31 -3.30
C ARG A 468 28.09 -14.87 -3.02
N VAL A 469 26.78 -14.61 -3.00
CA VAL A 469 26.19 -13.32 -2.62
C VAL A 469 25.32 -13.51 -1.39
N SER A 470 25.47 -12.65 -0.39
CA SER A 470 24.66 -12.67 0.84
C SER A 470 23.74 -11.47 0.86
N VAL A 471 22.46 -11.72 1.18
CA VAL A 471 21.41 -10.70 1.33
C VAL A 471 20.72 -10.92 2.68
N GLY A 472 20.98 -10.05 3.64
CA GLY A 472 20.50 -10.23 5.00
C GLY A 472 21.00 -11.56 5.59
N ARG A 473 20.05 -12.45 5.91
CA ARG A 473 20.32 -13.80 6.43
C ARG A 473 20.34 -14.87 5.35
N HIS A 474 20.07 -14.53 4.09
CA HIS A 474 20.03 -15.46 2.96
C HIS A 474 21.34 -15.46 2.21
N HIS A 475 21.75 -16.64 1.72
CA HIS A 475 22.94 -16.84 0.93
C HIS A 475 22.54 -17.43 -0.41
N TYR A 476 23.00 -16.80 -1.49
CA TYR A 476 22.79 -17.27 -2.85
C TYR A 476 24.14 -17.69 -3.43
N TYR A 477 24.22 -18.95 -3.82
CA TYR A 477 25.41 -19.54 -4.39
C TYR A 477 25.23 -19.68 -5.89
N PHE A 478 26.21 -19.19 -6.63
CA PHE A 478 26.32 -19.40 -8.07
C PHE A 478 27.16 -20.65 -8.30
N VAL A 479 26.56 -21.72 -8.83
CA VAL A 479 27.17 -23.04 -8.93
C VAL A 479 27.25 -23.50 -10.38
N SER A 480 28.32 -24.19 -10.73
CA SER A 480 28.50 -24.96 -11.95
C SER A 480 28.73 -26.42 -11.61
N LEU A 481 28.70 -27.31 -12.60
CA LEU A 481 29.13 -28.70 -12.39
C LEU A 481 30.62 -28.71 -12.13
N ALA A 482 31.07 -29.45 -11.12
CA ALA A 482 32.49 -29.71 -10.92
C ALA A 482 32.96 -30.59 -12.07
N THR A 483 33.91 -30.12 -12.88
CA THR A 483 34.62 -30.98 -13.81
C THR A 483 35.39 -32.00 -13.00
N LEU A 484 35.01 -33.27 -13.09
CA LEU A 484 35.84 -34.35 -12.58
C LEU A 484 37.15 -34.25 -13.38
N ASP A 485 38.24 -33.86 -12.69
CA ASP A 485 39.57 -34.00 -13.25
C ASP A 485 39.77 -35.47 -13.60
N PRO A 486 40.11 -35.82 -14.84
CA PRO A 486 40.26 -37.21 -15.24
C PRO A 486 41.53 -37.85 -14.63
N GLY A 487 42.06 -37.33 -13.51
CA GLY A 487 43.31 -37.71 -12.88
C GLY A 487 43.29 -37.93 -11.37
N GLN A 488 42.12 -38.24 -10.73
CA GLN A 488 42.13 -38.76 -9.35
C GLN A 488 41.39 -40.09 -9.25
#